data_e79a07d1029e79554b2a007a2e552e13
#
_entry.id   e79a07d1029e79554b2a007a2e552e13
#
_cell.length_a   1.000
_cell.length_b   1.000
_cell.length_c   1.000
_cell.angle_alpha   90.00
_cell.angle_beta   90.00
_cell.angle_gamma   90.00
#
_symmetry.space_group_name_H-M   'P 1'
#
loop_
_entity.id
_entity.type
_entity.pdbx_description
1 polymer ?
#
loop_
_entity_poly.entity_id
_entity_poly.type
_entity_poly.pdbx_seq_one_letter_code
_entity_poly.pdbx_strand_id
1 'polypeptide(L)'
;EMCIRDGSFPFLNNFSFWMTTGGAVIVMASLFVGEFAQTGWLAFPPLSGIAYSPWVGVDYYIWGLQVAGVGTTLSGINLLVTILKMRAPGMTMMRMPIFTWTSFCTNILIVASFPVLTMTLILLTLDRYLGTNFFTNDLGGNPMMYINLIWIWGHPEVYILILPLFGVFSEVTSTFSGKKLFGYTSMV
;
A
#
# COMPACT_ATOMS: atom_id res chain seq x y z
N GLU A 1 -14.50 10.66 12.38
CA GLU A 1 -14.83 12.00 11.83
C GLU A 1 -13.60 12.91 11.68
N MET A 2 -12.64 12.93 12.61
CA MET A 2 -11.42 13.75 12.51
C MET A 2 -10.61 13.52 11.23
N CYS A 3 -10.43 12.28 10.77
CA CYS A 3 -9.56 12.01 9.61
C CYS A 3 -10.15 12.42 8.25
N ILE A 4 -11.46 12.53 8.12
CA ILE A 4 -12.11 12.83 6.85
C ILE A 4 -12.34 14.34 6.67
N ARG A 5 -12.67 15.05 7.76
CA ARG A 5 -13.05 16.45 7.71
C ARG A 5 -11.91 17.41 8.10
N ASP A 6 -11.09 17.01 9.07
CA ASP A 6 -10.11 17.88 9.70
C ASP A 6 -8.65 17.50 9.39
N GLY A 7 -8.41 16.67 8.36
CA GLY A 7 -7.06 16.37 7.87
C GLY A 7 -6.40 17.56 7.19
N SER A 8 -5.06 17.54 7.05
CA SER A 8 -4.28 18.61 6.41
C SER A 8 -4.72 18.89 4.98
N PHE A 9 -5.15 17.85 4.26
CA PHE A 9 -5.58 17.95 2.86
C PHE A 9 -6.90 17.20 2.63
N PRO A 10 -8.07 17.79 2.97
CA PRO A 10 -9.37 17.10 2.86
C PRO A 10 -9.72 16.73 1.41
N PHE A 11 -9.38 17.55 0.43
CA PHE A 11 -9.55 17.23 -0.98
C PHE A 11 -8.72 16.02 -1.41
N LEU A 12 -7.45 15.99 -1.02
CA LEU A 12 -6.54 14.87 -1.31
C LEU A 12 -7.05 13.56 -0.68
N ASN A 13 -7.59 13.65 0.54
CA ASN A 13 -8.15 12.48 1.24
C ASN A 13 -9.37 11.91 0.49
N ASN A 14 -10.28 12.76 0.06
CA ASN A 14 -11.43 12.32 -0.74
C ASN A 14 -10.99 11.74 -2.08
N PHE A 15 -10.08 12.38 -2.77
CA PHE A 15 -9.54 11.89 -4.04
C PHE A 15 -8.84 10.53 -3.88
N SER A 16 -8.01 10.35 -2.86
CA SER A 16 -7.32 9.09 -2.58
C SER A 16 -8.29 7.95 -2.26
N PHE A 17 -9.37 8.24 -1.54
CA PHE A 17 -10.43 7.26 -1.26
C PHE A 17 -11.08 6.76 -2.56
N TRP A 18 -11.47 7.68 -3.45
CA TRP A 18 -12.09 7.31 -4.72
C TRP A 18 -11.13 6.58 -5.66
N MET A 19 -9.84 6.95 -5.66
CA MET A 19 -8.81 6.23 -6.41
C MET A 19 -8.66 4.79 -5.90
N THR A 20 -8.56 4.58 -4.60
CA THR A 20 -8.45 3.25 -4.01
C THR A 20 -9.71 2.41 -4.30
N THR A 21 -10.90 3.01 -4.14
CA THR A 21 -12.17 2.35 -4.45
C THR A 21 -12.28 2.00 -5.93
N GLY A 22 -11.91 2.93 -6.82
CA GLY A 22 -11.90 2.71 -8.26
C GLY A 22 -10.95 1.58 -8.66
N GLY A 23 -9.75 1.53 -8.07
CA GLY A 23 -8.82 0.42 -8.27
C GLY A 23 -9.39 -0.93 -7.84
N ALA A 24 -10.05 -0.98 -6.69
CA ALA A 24 -10.73 -2.19 -6.21
C ALA A 24 -11.86 -2.62 -7.17
N VAL A 25 -12.64 -1.68 -7.67
CA VAL A 25 -13.71 -1.97 -8.65
C VAL A 25 -13.11 -2.54 -9.94
N ILE A 26 -12.00 -2.01 -10.44
CA ILE A 26 -11.31 -2.53 -11.63
C ILE A 26 -10.87 -3.99 -11.40
N VAL A 27 -10.27 -4.30 -10.24
CA VAL A 27 -9.89 -5.68 -9.89
C VAL A 27 -11.14 -6.58 -9.84
N MET A 28 -12.21 -6.13 -9.22
CA MET A 28 -13.47 -6.91 -9.14
C MET A 28 -14.12 -7.10 -10.51
N ALA A 29 -14.02 -6.13 -11.41
CA ALA A 29 -14.54 -6.23 -12.77
C ALA A 29 -13.85 -7.37 -13.55
N SER A 30 -12.61 -7.70 -13.25
CA SER A 30 -11.90 -8.81 -13.89
C SER A 30 -12.52 -10.19 -13.61
N LEU A 31 -13.31 -10.34 -12.54
CA LEU A 31 -14.09 -11.57 -12.27
C LEU A 31 -15.17 -11.84 -13.32
N PHE A 32 -15.69 -10.79 -13.93
CA PHE A 32 -16.78 -10.88 -14.92
C PHE A 32 -16.26 -10.76 -16.36
N VAL A 33 -15.10 -10.14 -16.53
CA VAL A 33 -14.50 -9.87 -17.84
C VAL A 33 -13.07 -10.43 -17.83
N GLY A 34 -12.86 -11.56 -18.55
CA GLY A 34 -11.52 -12.07 -18.83
C GLY A 34 -10.91 -13.02 -17.80
N GLU A 35 -11.71 -13.90 -17.21
CA GLU A 35 -11.28 -15.07 -16.42
C GLU A 35 -10.40 -14.78 -15.20
N PHE A 36 -10.39 -13.56 -14.67
CA PHE A 36 -9.56 -13.14 -13.55
C PHE A 36 -8.04 -13.35 -13.78
N ALA A 37 -7.20 -12.87 -12.86
CA ALA A 37 -5.75 -13.06 -12.93
C ALA A 37 -5.36 -14.40 -12.28
N GLN A 38 -5.11 -15.43 -13.09
CA GLN A 38 -4.68 -16.76 -12.61
C GLN A 38 -3.17 -16.81 -12.33
N THR A 39 -2.59 -15.72 -11.85
CA THR A 39 -1.14 -15.54 -11.66
C THR A 39 -0.73 -15.46 -10.19
N GLY A 40 -1.67 -15.67 -9.27
CA GLY A 40 -1.48 -15.39 -7.87
C GLY A 40 -1.41 -13.89 -7.56
N TRP A 41 -1.47 -13.52 -6.30
CA TRP A 41 -1.53 -12.13 -5.87
C TRP A 41 -0.28 -11.29 -6.16
N LEU A 42 0.88 -11.94 -6.38
CA LEU A 42 2.13 -11.26 -6.73
C LEU A 42 2.35 -11.12 -8.24
N ALA A 43 1.55 -11.79 -9.07
CA ALA A 43 1.63 -11.75 -10.53
C ALA A 43 3.06 -11.95 -11.07
N PHE A 44 3.74 -13.02 -10.63
CA PHE A 44 5.12 -13.28 -11.04
C PHE A 44 5.28 -13.57 -12.54
N PRO A 45 6.26 -12.95 -13.21
CA PRO A 45 6.73 -13.40 -14.50
C PRO A 45 7.44 -14.78 -14.37
N PRO A 46 7.38 -15.64 -15.40
CA PRO A 46 6.80 -15.42 -16.73
C PRO A 46 5.28 -15.65 -16.80
N LEU A 47 4.65 -16.19 -15.75
CA LEU A 47 3.22 -16.55 -15.75
C LEU A 47 2.31 -15.35 -16.03
N SER A 48 2.64 -14.16 -15.53
CA SER A 48 1.92 -12.91 -15.80
C SER A 48 2.22 -12.30 -17.17
N GLY A 49 3.18 -12.85 -17.92
CA GLY A 49 3.49 -12.44 -19.28
C GLY A 49 2.39 -12.82 -20.27
N ILE A 50 2.37 -12.13 -21.41
CA ILE A 50 1.34 -12.33 -22.45
C ILE A 50 1.38 -13.75 -23.07
N ALA A 51 2.56 -14.39 -23.06
CA ALA A 51 2.73 -15.74 -23.59
C ALA A 51 1.99 -16.82 -22.79
N TYR A 52 1.86 -16.62 -21.45
CA TYR A 52 1.22 -17.59 -20.55
C TYR A 52 -0.16 -17.13 -20.07
N SER A 53 -0.39 -15.83 -20.04
CA SER A 53 -1.64 -15.20 -19.61
C SER A 53 -2.10 -14.16 -20.63
N PRO A 54 -2.56 -14.58 -21.83
CA PRO A 54 -2.96 -13.67 -22.90
C PRO A 54 -4.26 -12.91 -22.60
N TRP A 55 -5.01 -13.32 -21.62
CA TRP A 55 -6.31 -12.76 -21.29
C TRP A 55 -6.20 -11.44 -20.50
N VAL A 56 -7.22 -10.61 -20.65
CA VAL A 56 -7.29 -9.27 -20.04
C VAL A 56 -7.40 -9.28 -18.50
N GLY A 57 -7.65 -10.42 -17.87
CA GLY A 57 -7.76 -10.52 -16.40
C GLY A 57 -6.52 -10.02 -15.67
N VAL A 58 -5.32 -10.35 -16.16
CA VAL A 58 -4.05 -9.85 -15.59
C VAL A 58 -3.94 -8.33 -15.77
N ASP A 59 -4.38 -7.79 -16.88
CA ASP A 59 -4.34 -6.36 -17.17
C ASP A 59 -5.25 -5.59 -16.21
N TYR A 60 -6.48 -6.05 -15.98
CA TYR A 60 -7.38 -5.47 -14.99
C TYR A 60 -6.78 -5.51 -13.57
N TYR A 61 -6.14 -6.62 -13.22
CA TYR A 61 -5.47 -6.75 -11.92
C TYR A 61 -4.33 -5.73 -11.76
N ILE A 62 -3.44 -5.64 -12.75
CA ILE A 62 -2.32 -4.71 -12.73
C ILE A 62 -2.81 -3.26 -12.69
N TRP A 63 -3.75 -2.88 -13.54
CA TRP A 63 -4.31 -1.53 -13.58
C TRP A 63 -5.03 -1.18 -12.28
N GLY A 64 -5.82 -2.10 -11.75
CA GLY A 64 -6.53 -1.91 -10.49
C GLY A 64 -5.56 -1.68 -9.32
N LEU A 65 -4.48 -2.45 -9.23
CA LEU A 65 -3.45 -2.27 -8.21
C LEU A 65 -2.67 -0.96 -8.39
N GLN A 66 -2.37 -0.53 -9.61
CA GLN A 66 -1.70 0.75 -9.85
C GLN A 66 -2.57 1.92 -9.38
N VAL A 67 -3.85 1.94 -9.76
CA VAL A 67 -4.78 2.99 -9.36
C VAL A 67 -4.97 3.01 -7.84
N ALA A 68 -5.18 1.84 -7.23
CA ALA A 68 -5.29 1.72 -5.77
C ALA A 68 -3.99 2.12 -5.05
N GLY A 69 -2.83 1.74 -5.59
CA GLY A 69 -1.52 2.07 -5.03
C GLY A 69 -1.24 3.57 -5.02
N VAL A 70 -1.60 4.28 -6.08
CA VAL A 70 -1.52 5.75 -6.10
C VAL A 70 -2.46 6.35 -5.05
N GLY A 71 -3.70 5.88 -4.96
CA GLY A 71 -4.65 6.31 -3.93
C GLY A 71 -4.11 6.10 -2.52
N THR A 72 -3.57 4.93 -2.23
CA THR A 72 -2.97 4.59 -0.92
C THR A 72 -1.78 5.49 -0.59
N THR A 73 -0.90 5.78 -1.57
CA THR A 73 0.23 6.68 -1.38
C THR A 73 -0.22 8.08 -1.01
N LEU A 74 -1.23 8.61 -1.69
CA LEU A 74 -1.78 9.95 -1.41
C LEU A 74 -2.43 10.01 -0.01
N SER A 75 -3.13 8.95 0.39
CA SER A 75 -3.68 8.81 1.73
C SER A 75 -2.58 8.80 2.80
N GLY A 76 -1.50 8.05 2.55
CA GLY A 76 -0.33 8.01 3.43
C GLY A 76 0.32 9.37 3.63
N ILE A 77 0.50 10.14 2.56
CA ILE A 77 1.04 11.50 2.62
C ILE A 77 0.12 12.40 3.46
N ASN A 78 -1.19 12.35 3.23
CA ASN A 78 -2.15 13.16 3.98
C ASN A 78 -2.11 12.85 5.48
N LEU A 79 -2.13 11.58 5.86
CA LEU A 79 -2.08 11.16 7.26
C LEU A 79 -0.75 11.51 7.92
N LEU A 80 0.37 11.33 7.21
CA LEU A 80 1.69 11.70 7.70
C LEU A 80 1.77 13.20 8.04
N VAL A 81 1.33 14.05 7.11
CA VAL A 81 1.33 15.50 7.32
C VAL A 81 0.35 15.90 8.43
N THR A 82 -0.79 15.25 8.52
CA THR A 82 -1.78 15.49 9.59
C THR A 82 -1.17 15.20 10.97
N ILE A 83 -0.51 14.05 11.14
CA ILE A 83 0.14 13.67 12.40
C ILE A 83 1.28 14.65 12.75
N LEU A 84 2.03 15.13 11.75
CA LEU A 84 3.14 16.05 11.99
C LEU A 84 2.70 17.48 12.31
N LYS A 85 1.70 18.02 11.59
CA LYS A 85 1.34 19.44 11.62
C LYS A 85 0.10 19.75 12.45
N MET A 86 -0.84 18.83 12.59
CA MET A 86 -2.14 19.07 13.22
C MET A 86 -2.25 18.45 14.62
N ARG A 87 -1.15 18.37 15.35
CA ARG A 87 -1.16 17.92 16.76
C ARG A 87 -1.84 18.96 17.64
N ALA A 88 -2.54 18.47 18.66
CA ALA A 88 -3.14 19.32 19.67
C ALA A 88 -2.09 20.20 20.37
N PRO A 89 -2.42 21.44 20.78
CA PRO A 89 -1.52 22.30 21.53
C PRO A 89 -0.96 21.58 22.77
N GLY A 90 0.37 21.59 22.93
CA GLY A 90 1.06 20.91 24.04
C GLY A 90 1.34 19.41 23.82
N MET A 91 0.87 18.80 22.73
CA MET A 91 1.19 17.41 22.38
C MET A 91 2.52 17.33 21.65
N THR A 92 3.58 17.01 22.39
CA THR A 92 4.90 16.70 21.81
C THR A 92 4.92 15.28 21.22
N MET A 93 5.92 14.96 20.39
CA MET A 93 6.08 13.62 19.82
C MET A 93 6.01 12.52 20.89
N MET A 94 6.74 12.66 21.99
CA MET A 94 6.78 11.68 23.09
C MET A 94 5.54 11.67 24.01
N ARG A 95 4.51 12.44 23.69
CA ARG A 95 3.22 12.45 24.39
C ARG A 95 2.07 11.96 23.53
N MET A 96 2.36 11.51 22.31
CA MET A 96 1.34 10.94 21.42
C MET A 96 0.93 9.54 21.90
N PRO A 97 -0.33 9.13 21.71
CA PRO A 97 -0.76 7.75 21.92
C PRO A 97 0.06 6.77 21.07
N ILE A 98 0.24 5.54 21.56
CA ILE A 98 0.99 4.50 20.82
C ILE A 98 0.35 4.21 19.47
N PHE A 99 -0.97 4.19 19.38
CA PHE A 99 -1.66 4.02 18.10
C PHE A 99 -1.27 5.12 17.09
N THR A 100 -1.11 6.36 17.53
CA THR A 100 -0.67 7.46 16.64
C THR A 100 0.77 7.25 16.16
N TRP A 101 1.66 6.72 17.01
CA TRP A 101 3.02 6.36 16.64
C TRP A 101 3.07 5.22 15.63
N THR A 102 2.33 4.15 15.87
CA THR A 102 2.26 3.03 14.92
C THR A 102 1.67 3.45 13.58
N SER A 103 0.63 4.30 13.60
CA SER A 103 0.07 4.89 12.39
C SER A 103 1.07 5.80 11.67
N PHE A 104 1.87 6.58 12.41
CA PHE A 104 2.93 7.41 11.83
C PHE A 104 3.98 6.57 11.09
N CYS A 105 4.51 5.53 11.74
CA CYS A 105 5.46 4.60 11.13
C CYS A 105 4.86 3.88 9.91
N THR A 106 3.61 3.46 10.01
CA THR A 106 2.87 2.85 8.90
C THR A 106 2.81 3.76 7.68
N ASN A 107 2.50 5.03 7.87
CA ASN A 107 2.41 5.98 6.75
C ASN A 107 3.78 6.29 6.13
N ILE A 108 4.87 6.26 6.91
CA ILE A 108 6.23 6.34 6.36
C ILE A 108 6.51 5.15 5.44
N LEU A 109 6.17 3.94 5.88
CA LEU A 109 6.33 2.73 5.07
C LEU A 109 5.50 2.77 3.79
N ILE A 110 4.25 3.24 3.86
CA ILE A 110 3.39 3.42 2.68
C ILE A 110 4.05 4.35 1.66
N VAL A 111 4.47 5.54 2.08
CA VAL A 111 5.06 6.53 1.17
C VAL A 111 6.38 6.04 0.57
N ALA A 112 7.13 5.21 1.29
CA ALA A 112 8.40 4.66 0.80
C ALA A 112 8.21 3.47 -0.16
N SER A 113 7.26 2.57 0.12
CA SER A 113 7.16 1.27 -0.57
C SER A 113 6.18 1.26 -1.74
N PHE A 114 5.05 1.95 -1.67
CA PHE A 114 4.03 1.93 -2.74
C PHE A 114 4.49 2.51 -4.07
N PRO A 115 5.33 3.56 -4.15
CA PRO A 115 5.90 4.00 -5.43
C PRO A 115 6.72 2.91 -6.13
N VAL A 116 7.42 2.05 -5.37
CA VAL A 116 8.18 0.93 -5.93
C VAL A 116 7.24 -0.13 -6.51
N LEU A 117 6.14 -0.44 -5.81
CA LEU A 117 5.08 -1.31 -6.35
C LEU A 117 4.54 -0.76 -7.67
N THR A 118 4.14 0.51 -7.68
CA THR A 118 3.59 1.16 -8.87
C THR A 118 4.57 1.09 -10.04
N MET A 119 5.85 1.39 -9.81
CA MET A 119 6.89 1.29 -10.85
C MET A 119 7.06 -0.15 -11.36
N THR A 120 7.07 -1.14 -10.47
CA THR A 120 7.17 -2.56 -10.84
C THR A 120 6.02 -2.99 -11.75
N LEU A 121 4.80 -2.59 -11.40
CA LEU A 121 3.60 -2.90 -12.19
C LEU A 121 3.58 -2.13 -13.52
N ILE A 122 4.12 -0.91 -13.59
CA ILE A 122 4.30 -0.19 -14.85
C ILE A 122 5.25 -0.94 -15.78
N LEU A 123 6.39 -1.41 -15.28
CA LEU A 123 7.33 -2.20 -16.09
C LEU A 123 6.68 -3.49 -16.61
N LEU A 124 5.88 -4.17 -15.80
CA LEU A 124 5.13 -5.34 -16.24
C LEU A 124 4.07 -4.98 -17.29
N THR A 125 3.42 -3.83 -17.15
CA THR A 125 2.48 -3.32 -18.16
C THR A 125 3.17 -3.05 -19.49
N LEU A 126 4.36 -2.43 -19.46
CA LEU A 126 5.16 -2.19 -20.67
C LEU A 126 5.56 -3.50 -21.35
N ASP A 127 5.97 -4.51 -20.58
CA ASP A 127 6.28 -5.84 -21.15
C ASP A 127 5.06 -6.46 -21.84
N ARG A 128 3.86 -6.30 -21.28
CA ARG A 128 2.64 -6.87 -21.86
C ARG A 128 2.15 -6.12 -23.11
N TYR A 129 2.18 -4.78 -23.08
CA TYR A 129 1.57 -3.96 -24.15
C TYR A 129 2.55 -3.54 -25.23
N LEU A 130 3.78 -3.23 -24.87
CA LEU A 130 4.80 -2.74 -25.81
C LEU A 130 5.82 -3.81 -26.20
N GLY A 131 5.73 -5.02 -25.61
CA GLY A 131 6.68 -6.09 -25.89
C GLY A 131 8.11 -5.74 -25.46
N THR A 132 8.26 -4.86 -24.46
CA THR A 132 9.56 -4.66 -23.79
C THR A 132 9.92 -5.93 -23.03
N ASN A 133 11.20 -6.18 -22.82
CA ASN A 133 11.66 -7.44 -22.26
C ASN A 133 12.38 -7.22 -20.92
N PHE A 134 11.78 -6.46 -20.00
CA PHE A 134 12.36 -6.24 -18.68
C PHE A 134 12.43 -7.53 -17.85
N PHE A 135 11.40 -8.38 -17.96
CA PHE A 135 11.23 -9.58 -17.14
C PHE A 135 11.24 -10.90 -17.93
N THR A 136 11.47 -10.85 -19.24
CA THR A 136 11.46 -12.03 -20.12
C THR A 136 12.88 -12.53 -20.37
N ASN A 137 13.17 -13.75 -19.89
CA ASN A 137 14.53 -14.35 -19.93
C ASN A 137 15.07 -14.53 -21.36
N ASP A 138 14.22 -14.99 -22.27
CA ASP A 138 14.63 -15.39 -23.62
C ASP A 138 15.10 -14.21 -24.49
N LEU A 139 14.81 -13.00 -24.08
CA LEU A 139 15.11 -11.76 -24.81
C LEU A 139 16.00 -10.79 -24.01
N GLY A 140 16.73 -11.32 -23.02
CA GLY A 140 17.69 -10.55 -22.24
C GLY A 140 17.14 -9.86 -20.99
N GLY A 141 15.87 -10.08 -20.65
CA GLY A 141 15.27 -9.60 -19.41
C GLY A 141 15.61 -10.47 -18.20
N ASN A 142 15.25 -10.02 -17.03
CA ASN A 142 15.53 -10.74 -15.78
C ASN A 142 14.29 -10.83 -14.87
N PRO A 143 13.62 -12.01 -14.80
CA PRO A 143 12.48 -12.22 -13.91
C PRO A 143 12.81 -12.00 -12.42
N MET A 144 14.06 -12.23 -12.00
CA MET A 144 14.52 -11.98 -10.64
C MET A 144 14.45 -10.49 -10.27
N MET A 145 14.58 -9.59 -11.25
CA MET A 145 14.38 -8.16 -11.05
C MET A 145 12.96 -7.85 -10.58
N TYR A 146 11.94 -8.50 -11.17
CA TYR A 146 10.56 -8.37 -10.71
C TYR A 146 10.41 -8.83 -9.26
N ILE A 147 10.95 -10.01 -8.93
CA ILE A 147 10.85 -10.58 -7.58
C ILE A 147 11.49 -9.63 -6.55
N ASN A 148 12.66 -9.10 -6.84
CA ASN A 148 13.33 -8.16 -5.93
C ASN A 148 12.54 -6.86 -5.77
N LEU A 149 12.02 -6.29 -6.85
CA LEU A 149 11.25 -5.05 -6.80
C LEU A 149 9.92 -5.23 -6.07
N ILE A 150 9.18 -6.31 -6.36
CA ILE A 150 7.90 -6.56 -5.70
C ILE A 150 8.07 -6.79 -4.20
N TRP A 151 9.15 -7.42 -3.75
CA TRP A 151 9.41 -7.66 -2.34
C TRP A 151 9.96 -6.46 -1.59
N ILE A 152 10.51 -5.44 -2.26
CA ILE A 152 10.80 -4.13 -1.65
C ILE A 152 9.50 -3.49 -1.13
N TRP A 153 8.37 -3.73 -1.80
CA TRP A 153 7.05 -3.36 -1.30
C TRP A 153 6.45 -4.45 -0.41
N GLY A 154 6.55 -5.72 -0.81
CA GLY A 154 5.78 -6.83 -0.20
C GLY A 154 6.08 -7.09 1.27
N HIS A 155 7.31 -6.90 1.73
CA HIS A 155 7.63 -7.00 3.15
C HIS A 155 7.16 -5.78 3.95
N PRO A 156 7.40 -4.52 3.53
CA PRO A 156 6.77 -3.37 4.17
C PRO A 156 5.24 -3.46 4.27
N GLU A 157 4.58 -4.07 3.29
CA GLU A 157 3.13 -4.27 3.31
C GLU A 157 2.65 -5.04 4.55
N VAL A 158 3.35 -6.12 4.93
CA VAL A 158 2.97 -6.88 6.13
C VAL A 158 3.17 -6.06 7.41
N TYR A 159 4.17 -5.18 7.46
CA TYR A 159 4.35 -4.26 8.58
C TYR A 159 3.31 -3.14 8.59
N ILE A 160 2.90 -2.65 7.44
CA ILE A 160 1.81 -1.68 7.30
C ILE A 160 0.51 -2.22 7.91
N LEU A 161 0.25 -3.51 7.76
CA LEU A 161 -0.92 -4.18 8.36
C LEU A 161 -0.77 -4.39 9.86
N ILE A 162 0.39 -4.84 10.34
CA ILE A 162 0.54 -5.28 11.73
C ILE A 162 0.82 -4.14 12.72
N LEU A 163 1.52 -3.08 12.30
CA LEU A 163 1.86 -1.96 13.21
C LEU A 163 0.64 -1.27 13.81
N PRO A 164 -0.40 -0.90 13.05
CA PRO A 164 -1.60 -0.31 13.63
C PRO A 164 -2.30 -1.27 14.61
N LEU A 165 -2.28 -2.58 14.35
CA LEU A 165 -2.85 -3.57 15.24
C LEU A 165 -2.12 -3.61 16.58
N PHE A 166 -0.80 -3.55 16.61
CA PHE A 166 -0.02 -3.45 17.85
C PHE A 166 -0.35 -2.19 18.62
N GLY A 167 -0.56 -1.07 17.92
CA GLY A 167 -1.05 0.17 18.54
C GLY A 167 -2.41 -0.02 19.19
N VAL A 168 -3.38 -0.60 18.49
CA VAL A 168 -4.72 -0.90 19.01
C VAL A 168 -4.67 -1.84 20.21
N PHE A 169 -3.92 -2.95 20.11
CA PHE A 169 -3.80 -3.89 21.23
C PHE A 169 -3.22 -3.23 22.49
N SER A 170 -2.20 -2.40 22.34
CA SER A 170 -1.59 -1.69 23.45
C SER A 170 -2.57 -0.71 24.12
N GLU A 171 -3.32 0.05 23.34
CA GLU A 171 -4.30 1.01 23.84
C GLU A 171 -5.51 0.32 24.51
N VAL A 172 -6.04 -0.71 23.86
CA VAL A 172 -7.17 -1.49 24.40
C VAL A 172 -6.77 -2.16 25.72
N THR A 173 -5.60 -2.80 25.76
CA THR A 173 -5.11 -3.48 26.97
C THR A 173 -4.90 -2.50 28.11
N SER A 174 -4.28 -1.34 27.86
CA SER A 174 -4.07 -0.33 28.92
C SER A 174 -5.39 0.26 29.42
N THR A 175 -6.34 0.49 28.52
CA THR A 175 -7.66 1.05 28.88
C THR A 175 -8.47 0.07 29.74
N PHE A 176 -8.58 -1.19 29.31
CA PHE A 176 -9.37 -2.18 30.02
C PHE A 176 -8.71 -2.66 31.32
N SER A 177 -7.39 -2.66 31.44
CA SER A 177 -6.70 -2.99 32.68
C SER A 177 -6.66 -1.82 33.68
N GLY A 178 -7.00 -0.60 33.25
CA GLY A 178 -6.89 0.63 34.05
C GLY A 178 -5.44 0.98 34.44
N LYS A 179 -4.44 0.40 33.74
CA LYS A 179 -3.02 0.58 34.05
C LYS A 179 -2.33 1.37 32.96
N LYS A 180 -1.33 2.17 33.35
CA LYS A 180 -0.46 2.84 32.36
C LYS A 180 0.34 1.82 31.58
N LEU A 181 0.53 2.10 30.29
CA LEU A 181 1.36 1.28 29.41
C LEU A 181 2.79 1.21 29.93
N PHE A 182 3.28 0.00 30.20
CA PHE A 182 4.64 -0.23 30.66
C PHE A 182 5.64 0.00 29.52
N GLY A 183 6.72 0.73 29.81
CA GLY A 183 7.81 0.89 28.85
C GLY A 183 7.46 1.71 27.61
N TYR A 184 6.56 2.70 27.70
CA TYR A 184 6.19 3.56 26.56
C TYR A 184 7.40 4.07 25.78
N THR A 185 8.42 4.59 26.46
CA THR A 185 9.64 5.12 25.81
C THR A 185 10.44 4.04 25.08
N SER A 186 10.35 2.79 25.52
CA SER A 186 11.03 1.66 24.87
C SER A 186 10.23 1.09 23.69
N MET A 187 8.91 1.34 23.65
CA MET A 187 8.03 0.91 22.54
C MET A 187 8.05 1.89 21.37
N VAL A 188 8.27 3.18 21.65
CA VAL A 188 8.44 4.26 20.66
C VAL A 188 9.85 4.28 20.10
#